data_e721ad6ee0acfefd3995c7d6fbc8a0ff
#
_entry.id   e721ad6ee0acfefd3995c7d6fbc8a0ff
#
_cell.length_a   1.000
_cell.length_b   1.000
_cell.length_c   1.000
_cell.angle_alpha   90.00
_cell.angle_beta   90.00
_cell.angle_gamma   90.00
#
_symmetry.space_group_name_H-M   'P 1'
#
loop_
_entity.id
_entity.type
_entity.pdbx_description
1 polymer ?
#
loop_
_entity_poly.entity_id
_entity_poly.type
_entity_poly.pdbx_seq_one_letter_code
_entity_poly.pdbx_strand_id
1 'polypeptide(L)'
;MKLKKTKKFEKAFIREKKEKINSLAKVRSFNSYIDKNFILCQKILKKYKNKLITGFGSARMGPIYAINFGFMNKISYLFDDHFMKVNKYTNVTAKKVLPSKEINKLKPSICFVLAIEHLKNIVLKNVQYLKDGGKFISVFTKVQEIDYKNYKKIILK
;
A
#
# COMPACT_ATOMS: atom_id res chain seq x y z
N MET A 1 -23.65 -34.07 -6.77
CA MET A 1 -24.08 -33.34 -5.55
C MET A 1 -24.35 -31.90 -5.92
N LYS A 2 -25.62 -31.41 -5.91
CA LYS A 2 -25.91 -30.00 -6.18
C LYS A 2 -25.71 -29.20 -4.89
N LEU A 3 -24.73 -28.29 -4.89
CA LEU A 3 -24.49 -27.37 -3.78
C LEU A 3 -25.72 -26.47 -3.55
N LYS A 4 -26.32 -26.52 -2.35
CA LYS A 4 -27.40 -25.60 -1.95
C LYS A 4 -26.84 -24.18 -1.87
N LYS A 5 -27.37 -23.30 -2.71
CA LYS A 5 -27.05 -21.87 -2.67
C LYS A 5 -27.62 -21.25 -1.39
N THR A 6 -26.79 -20.62 -0.59
CA THR A 6 -27.24 -19.90 0.61
C THR A 6 -27.84 -18.54 0.22
N LYS A 7 -28.78 -18.01 1.04
CA LYS A 7 -29.34 -16.65 0.86
C LYS A 7 -28.23 -15.57 0.74
N LYS A 8 -27.12 -15.77 1.43
CA LYS A 8 -25.94 -14.85 1.36
C LYS A 8 -25.27 -14.91 -0.02
N PHE A 9 -25.14 -16.11 -0.59
CA PHE A 9 -24.59 -16.29 -1.93
C PHE A 9 -25.49 -15.65 -2.99
N GLU A 10 -26.80 -15.85 -2.90
CA GLU A 10 -27.76 -15.26 -3.87
C GLU A 10 -27.72 -13.73 -3.84
N LYS A 11 -27.70 -13.13 -2.65
CA LYS A 11 -27.54 -11.67 -2.51
C LYS A 11 -26.23 -11.16 -3.13
N ALA A 12 -25.11 -11.84 -2.89
CA ALA A 12 -23.82 -11.48 -3.48
C ALA A 12 -23.88 -11.60 -5.01
N PHE A 13 -24.44 -12.67 -5.53
CA PHE A 13 -24.54 -12.91 -6.98
C PHE A 13 -25.42 -11.87 -7.69
N ILE A 14 -26.56 -11.48 -7.07
CA ILE A 14 -27.44 -10.43 -7.59
C ILE A 14 -26.70 -9.09 -7.60
N ARG A 15 -25.93 -8.78 -6.55
CA ARG A 15 -25.13 -7.58 -6.46
C ARG A 15 -24.06 -7.54 -7.57
N GLU A 16 -23.32 -8.62 -7.77
CA GLU A 16 -22.30 -8.73 -8.82
C GLU A 16 -22.88 -8.52 -10.21
N LYS A 17 -24.04 -9.12 -10.49
CA LYS A 17 -24.77 -8.91 -11.76
C LYS A 17 -25.19 -7.46 -11.95
N LYS A 18 -25.77 -6.84 -10.90
CA LYS A 18 -26.20 -5.43 -10.93
C LYS A 18 -25.00 -4.48 -11.17
N GLU A 19 -23.89 -4.73 -10.51
CA GLU A 19 -22.65 -3.93 -10.63
C GLU A 19 -21.87 -4.25 -11.90
N LYS A 20 -22.31 -5.24 -12.71
CA LYS A 20 -21.65 -5.70 -13.96
C LYS A 20 -20.13 -5.94 -13.78
N ILE A 21 -19.74 -6.54 -12.64
CA ILE A 21 -18.33 -6.71 -12.24
C ILE A 21 -17.53 -7.45 -13.33
N ASN A 22 -18.15 -8.44 -13.99
CA ASN A 22 -17.53 -9.26 -15.04
C ASN A 22 -17.63 -8.63 -16.44
N SER A 23 -18.02 -7.36 -16.57
CA SER A 23 -18.12 -6.72 -17.88
C SER A 23 -16.74 -6.20 -18.36
N LEU A 24 -16.52 -6.19 -19.66
CA LEU A 24 -15.34 -5.58 -20.27
C LEU A 24 -15.13 -4.12 -19.85
N ALA A 25 -16.23 -3.39 -19.65
CA ALA A 25 -16.16 -2.01 -19.18
C ALA A 25 -15.52 -1.91 -17.76
N LYS A 26 -15.86 -2.85 -16.86
CA LYS A 26 -15.24 -2.90 -15.52
C LYS A 26 -13.77 -3.32 -15.58
N VAL A 27 -13.43 -4.30 -16.42
CA VAL A 27 -12.02 -4.69 -16.64
C VAL A 27 -11.22 -3.52 -17.20
N ARG A 28 -11.72 -2.80 -18.20
CA ARG A 28 -11.08 -1.60 -18.73
C ARG A 28 -10.95 -0.49 -17.70
N SER A 29 -11.96 -0.27 -16.86
CA SER A 29 -11.89 0.72 -15.77
C SER A 29 -10.84 0.36 -14.73
N PHE A 30 -10.66 -0.92 -14.43
CA PHE A 30 -9.62 -1.41 -13.53
C PHE A 30 -8.22 -1.20 -14.14
N ASN A 31 -8.02 -1.53 -15.42
CA ASN A 31 -6.75 -1.26 -16.10
C ASN A 31 -6.42 0.24 -16.08
N SER A 32 -7.39 1.10 -16.41
CA SER A 32 -7.21 2.55 -16.33
C SER A 32 -6.86 3.04 -14.91
N TYR A 33 -7.39 2.39 -13.88
CA TYR A 33 -7.01 2.66 -12.48
C TYR A 33 -5.54 2.29 -12.22
N ILE A 34 -5.09 1.12 -12.68
CA ILE A 34 -3.69 0.69 -12.55
C ILE A 34 -2.76 1.70 -13.25
N ASP A 35 -3.06 2.06 -14.51
CA ASP A 35 -2.25 3.00 -15.29
C ASP A 35 -2.14 4.37 -14.62
N LYS A 36 -3.26 4.91 -14.14
CA LYS A 36 -3.28 6.19 -13.40
C LYS A 36 -2.42 6.14 -12.13
N ASN A 37 -2.53 5.06 -11.36
CA ASN A 37 -1.74 4.90 -10.15
C ASN A 37 -0.25 4.69 -10.44
N PHE A 38 0.08 3.96 -11.51
CA PHE A 38 1.46 3.86 -12.00
C PHE A 38 2.03 5.26 -12.28
N ILE A 39 1.35 6.06 -13.09
CA ILE A 39 1.79 7.42 -13.43
C ILE A 39 1.98 8.29 -12.18
N LEU A 40 1.04 8.23 -11.22
CA LEU A 40 1.13 8.99 -9.97
C LEU A 40 2.32 8.53 -9.12
N CYS A 41 2.55 7.23 -9.00
CA CYS A 41 3.72 6.69 -8.30
C CYS A 41 5.03 7.14 -8.98
N GLN A 42 5.11 7.12 -10.31
CA GLN A 42 6.30 7.60 -11.03
C GLN A 42 6.56 9.10 -10.79
N LYS A 43 5.52 9.94 -10.75
CA LYS A 43 5.64 11.36 -10.38
C LYS A 43 6.21 11.54 -8.97
N ILE A 44 5.73 10.75 -8.00
CA ILE A 44 6.25 10.77 -6.64
C ILE A 44 7.72 10.32 -6.63
N LEU A 45 8.05 9.22 -7.28
CA LEU A 45 9.43 8.73 -7.35
C LEU A 45 10.39 9.76 -7.97
N LYS A 46 9.96 10.47 -9.01
CA LYS A 46 10.74 11.56 -9.62
C LYS A 46 10.98 12.72 -8.64
N LYS A 47 9.96 13.11 -7.87
CA LYS A 47 10.05 14.16 -6.83
C LYS A 47 11.05 13.80 -5.73
N TYR A 48 11.14 12.51 -5.37
CA TYR A 48 12.04 12.01 -4.33
C TYR A 48 13.27 11.28 -4.88
N LYS A 49 13.69 11.61 -6.10
CA LYS A 49 14.92 11.07 -6.69
C LYS A 49 16.11 11.33 -5.76
N ASN A 50 16.96 10.30 -5.57
CA ASN A 50 18.13 10.33 -4.69
C ASN A 50 17.82 10.51 -3.18
N LYS A 51 16.58 10.24 -2.76
CA LYS A 51 16.18 10.21 -1.35
C LYS A 51 15.97 8.77 -0.90
N LEU A 52 16.08 8.54 0.41
CA LEU A 52 15.77 7.23 0.98
C LEU A 52 14.27 6.97 0.87
N ILE A 53 13.91 5.90 0.16
CA ILE A 53 12.54 5.43 -0.07
C ILE A 53 12.41 4.06 0.58
N THR A 54 11.35 3.87 1.36
CA THR A 54 11.08 2.63 2.06
C THR A 54 9.62 2.19 1.87
N GLY A 55 9.30 0.99 2.35
CA GLY A 55 7.93 0.50 2.39
C GLY A 55 7.55 0.03 3.79
N PHE A 56 6.27 0.03 4.12
CA PHE A 56 5.72 -0.49 5.37
C PHE A 56 4.74 -1.63 5.08
N GLY A 57 5.03 -2.82 5.60
CA GLY A 57 4.33 -4.06 5.31
C GLY A 57 5.07 -4.92 4.29
N SER A 58 5.33 -6.18 4.63
CA SER A 58 6.15 -7.09 3.82
C SER A 58 5.39 -8.32 3.31
N ALA A 59 4.05 -8.34 3.45
CA ALA A 59 3.25 -9.53 3.17
C ALA A 59 2.14 -9.28 2.15
N ARG A 60 1.65 -10.41 1.60
CA ARG A 60 0.46 -10.50 0.75
C ARG A 60 0.55 -9.61 -0.50
N MET A 61 -0.50 -8.82 -0.72
CA MET A 61 -0.69 -8.01 -1.93
C MET A 61 0.23 -6.79 -2.02
N GLY A 62 0.81 -6.33 -0.91
CA GLY A 62 1.65 -5.13 -0.90
C GLY A 62 2.80 -5.14 -1.90
N PRO A 63 3.66 -6.16 -1.92
CA PRO A 63 4.73 -6.29 -2.91
C PRO A 63 4.21 -6.35 -4.36
N ILE A 64 3.05 -6.97 -4.60
CA ILE A 64 2.42 -7.05 -5.93
C ILE A 64 2.01 -5.65 -6.41
N TYR A 65 1.39 -4.84 -5.55
CA TYR A 65 1.09 -3.44 -5.87
C TYR A 65 2.36 -2.63 -6.15
N ALA A 66 3.40 -2.84 -5.34
CA ALA A 66 4.66 -2.13 -5.52
C ALA A 66 5.34 -2.47 -6.87
N ILE A 67 5.22 -3.72 -7.32
CA ILE A 67 5.70 -4.16 -8.64
C ILE A 67 4.84 -3.53 -9.74
N ASN A 68 3.51 -3.68 -9.67
CA ASN A 68 2.59 -3.19 -10.70
C ASN A 68 2.63 -1.66 -10.84
N PHE A 69 2.84 -0.92 -9.75
CA PHE A 69 2.96 0.54 -9.78
C PHE A 69 4.40 1.02 -10.00
N GLY A 70 5.34 0.10 -10.25
CA GLY A 70 6.70 0.40 -10.69
C GLY A 70 7.62 1.02 -9.63
N PHE A 71 7.30 0.89 -8.34
CA PHE A 71 8.14 1.49 -7.29
C PHE A 71 8.92 0.49 -6.43
N MET A 72 8.70 -0.81 -6.60
CA MET A 72 9.37 -1.82 -5.76
C MET A 72 10.90 -1.76 -5.83
N ASN A 73 11.46 -1.53 -7.02
CA ASN A 73 12.91 -1.43 -7.22
C ASN A 73 13.54 -0.19 -6.56
N LYS A 74 12.73 0.81 -6.22
CA LYS A 74 13.18 2.04 -5.55
C LYS A 74 13.12 1.93 -4.03
N ILE A 75 12.46 0.91 -3.49
CA ILE A 75 12.41 0.64 -2.06
C ILE A 75 13.75 0.05 -1.60
N SER A 76 14.39 0.68 -0.60
CA SER A 76 15.63 0.18 0.02
C SER A 76 15.34 -0.88 1.08
N TYR A 77 14.38 -0.61 1.97
CA TYR A 77 14.01 -1.48 3.09
C TYR A 77 12.50 -1.54 3.23
N LEU A 78 12.03 -2.62 3.85
CA LEU A 78 10.64 -2.74 4.30
C LEU A 78 10.58 -2.69 5.82
N PHE A 79 9.57 -2.06 6.39
CA PHE A 79 9.26 -2.12 7.81
C PHE A 79 8.12 -3.11 8.06
N ASP A 80 8.25 -3.92 9.09
CA ASP A 80 7.19 -4.83 9.55
C ASP A 80 7.43 -5.13 11.05
N ASP A 81 6.36 -5.40 11.80
CA ASP A 81 6.47 -5.76 13.22
C ASP A 81 6.30 -7.27 13.46
N HIS A 82 6.05 -8.05 12.41
CA HIS A 82 5.84 -9.48 12.56
C HIS A 82 7.17 -10.19 12.81
N PHE A 83 7.30 -10.86 13.98
CA PHE A 83 8.55 -11.49 14.44
C PHE A 83 9.16 -12.51 13.44
N MET A 84 8.32 -13.20 12.66
CA MET A 84 8.79 -14.14 11.64
C MET A 84 9.45 -13.48 10.43
N LYS A 85 9.30 -12.15 10.26
CA LYS A 85 9.76 -11.41 9.09
C LYS A 85 10.90 -10.45 9.41
N VAL A 86 10.89 -9.86 10.60
CA VAL A 86 11.91 -8.91 11.04
C VAL A 86 13.31 -9.52 10.92
N ASN A 87 14.26 -8.74 10.42
CA ASN A 87 15.65 -9.10 10.12
C ASN A 87 15.84 -10.18 9.04
N LYS A 88 14.79 -10.51 8.30
CA LYS A 88 14.85 -11.42 7.14
C LYS A 88 14.70 -10.65 5.83
N TYR A 89 14.79 -11.37 4.74
CA TYR A 89 14.58 -10.84 3.39
C TYR A 89 13.24 -11.35 2.83
N THR A 90 12.60 -10.54 2.01
CA THR A 90 11.38 -10.95 1.29
C THR A 90 11.73 -11.90 0.15
N ASN A 91 10.89 -12.93 -0.08
CA ASN A 91 11.16 -13.99 -1.05
C ASN A 91 11.28 -13.48 -2.50
N VAL A 92 10.35 -12.61 -2.93
CA VAL A 92 10.29 -12.20 -4.35
C VAL A 92 11.23 -11.05 -4.68
N THR A 93 11.48 -10.16 -3.74
CA THR A 93 12.16 -8.87 -4.01
C THR A 93 13.47 -8.71 -3.27
N ALA A 94 13.86 -9.71 -2.47
CA ALA A 94 15.09 -9.72 -1.65
C ALA A 94 15.30 -8.42 -0.84
N LYS A 95 14.21 -7.76 -0.41
CA LYS A 95 14.30 -6.57 0.43
C LYS A 95 14.42 -6.96 1.89
N LYS A 96 15.38 -6.35 2.59
CA LYS A 96 15.53 -6.55 4.03
C LYS A 96 14.35 -5.94 4.78
N VAL A 97 13.82 -6.70 5.75
CA VAL A 97 12.72 -6.27 6.61
C VAL A 97 13.30 -5.81 7.95
N LEU A 98 13.01 -4.58 8.31
CA LEU A 98 13.45 -3.95 9.57
C LEU A 98 12.27 -3.80 10.52
N PRO A 99 12.51 -3.77 11.84
CA PRO A 99 11.47 -3.42 12.82
C PRO A 99 10.90 -2.02 12.55
N SER A 100 9.61 -1.83 12.76
CA SER A 100 8.96 -0.52 12.49
C SER A 100 9.59 0.65 13.24
N LYS A 101 10.13 0.43 14.46
CA LYS A 101 10.83 1.45 15.25
C LYS A 101 12.03 2.08 14.54
N GLU A 102 12.64 1.37 13.61
CA GLU A 102 13.80 1.88 12.87
C GLU A 102 13.43 3.02 11.90
N ILE A 103 12.14 3.23 11.59
CA ILE A 103 11.70 4.35 10.73
C ILE A 103 12.10 5.70 11.29
N ASN A 104 12.07 5.87 12.63
CA ASN A 104 12.44 7.12 13.30
C ASN A 104 13.95 7.36 13.31
N LYS A 105 14.76 6.31 13.21
CA LYS A 105 16.22 6.42 13.12
C LYS A 105 16.67 6.68 11.69
N LEU A 106 16.13 5.90 10.75
CA LEU A 106 16.49 5.97 9.33
C LEU A 106 15.92 7.21 8.64
N LYS A 107 14.83 7.77 9.16
CA LYS A 107 14.14 8.97 8.67
C LYS A 107 13.99 8.99 7.13
N PRO A 108 13.40 7.95 6.52
CA PRO A 108 13.21 7.95 5.08
C PRO A 108 12.39 9.17 4.64
N SER A 109 12.69 9.72 3.48
CA SER A 109 11.94 10.88 2.98
C SER A 109 10.49 10.51 2.67
N ILE A 110 10.27 9.29 2.18
CA ILE A 110 8.93 8.70 1.98
C ILE A 110 8.93 7.23 2.33
N CYS A 111 7.77 6.76 2.80
CA CYS A 111 7.50 5.37 3.11
C CYS A 111 6.17 4.94 2.48
N PHE A 112 6.21 4.05 1.48
CA PHE A 112 5.00 3.49 0.86
C PHE A 112 4.31 2.53 1.82
N VAL A 113 3.03 2.74 2.10
CA VAL A 113 2.25 1.82 2.94
C VAL A 113 1.71 0.69 2.08
N LEU A 114 2.28 -0.50 2.25
CA LEU A 114 1.94 -1.72 1.53
C LEU A 114 0.91 -2.57 2.29
N ALA A 115 0.86 -2.47 3.62
CA ALA A 115 -0.15 -3.11 4.47
C ALA A 115 -1.37 -2.17 4.60
N ILE A 116 -2.17 -2.13 3.57
CA ILE A 116 -3.21 -1.13 3.33
C ILE A 116 -4.32 -1.16 4.37
N GLU A 117 -4.74 -2.35 4.76
CA GLU A 117 -5.73 -2.59 5.81
C GLU A 117 -5.30 -2.04 7.18
N HIS A 118 -3.99 -1.79 7.34
CA HIS A 118 -3.41 -1.26 8.57
C HIS A 118 -2.95 0.20 8.46
N LEU A 119 -3.28 0.89 7.35
CA LEU A 119 -2.84 2.28 7.09
C LEU A 119 -3.05 3.20 8.30
N LYS A 120 -4.26 3.20 8.88
CA LYS A 120 -4.60 4.01 10.05
C LYS A 120 -3.67 3.74 11.22
N ASN A 121 -3.49 2.47 11.57
CA ASN A 121 -2.66 2.05 12.70
C ASN A 121 -1.18 2.36 12.45
N ILE A 122 -0.69 2.14 11.23
CA ILE A 122 0.69 2.46 10.84
C ILE A 122 0.96 3.96 11.02
N VAL A 123 0.08 4.80 10.48
CA VAL A 123 0.23 6.25 10.57
C VAL A 123 0.17 6.73 12.01
N LEU A 124 -0.80 6.25 12.81
CA LEU A 124 -0.96 6.66 14.21
C LEU A 124 0.21 6.24 15.09
N LYS A 125 0.77 5.05 14.89
CA LYS A 125 1.95 4.57 15.62
C LYS A 125 3.23 5.34 15.29
N ASN A 126 3.29 5.96 14.11
CA ASN A 126 4.50 6.60 13.59
C ASN A 126 4.33 8.13 13.38
N VAL A 127 3.53 8.78 14.24
CA VAL A 127 3.29 10.24 14.12
C VAL A 127 4.60 11.04 14.32
N GLN A 128 5.55 10.53 15.09
CA GLN A 128 6.85 11.19 15.26
C GLN A 128 7.62 11.27 13.95
N TYR A 129 7.62 10.20 13.14
CA TYR A 129 8.21 10.21 11.80
C TYR A 129 7.60 11.31 10.90
N LEU A 130 6.27 11.52 10.98
CA LEU A 130 5.61 12.60 10.25
C LEU A 130 6.01 14.00 10.77
N LYS A 131 6.13 14.16 12.10
CA LYS A 131 6.61 15.42 12.71
C LYS A 131 8.02 15.78 12.27
N ASP A 132 8.87 14.76 12.12
CA ASP A 132 10.25 14.89 11.66
C ASP A 132 10.36 15.15 10.13
N GLY A 133 9.24 15.37 9.45
CA GLY A 133 9.19 15.71 8.01
C GLY A 133 9.07 14.51 7.07
N GLY A 134 9.03 13.28 7.59
CA GLY A 134 8.75 12.08 6.82
C GLY A 134 7.32 12.07 6.26
N LYS A 135 7.07 11.24 5.27
CA LYS A 135 5.75 11.10 4.64
C LYS A 135 5.42 9.65 4.36
N PHE A 136 4.19 9.28 4.63
CA PHE A 136 3.63 8.04 4.10
C PHE A 136 3.00 8.26 2.73
N ILE A 137 3.12 7.28 1.86
CA ILE A 137 2.43 7.24 0.57
C ILE A 137 1.41 6.11 0.63
N SER A 138 0.14 6.46 0.60
CA SER A 138 -0.94 5.49 0.36
C SER A 138 -1.05 5.22 -1.14
N VAL A 139 -1.20 3.96 -1.53
CA VAL A 139 -1.30 3.56 -2.95
C VAL A 139 -2.61 2.85 -3.25
N PHE A 140 -3.43 2.60 -2.24
CA PHE A 140 -4.71 1.93 -2.40
C PHE A 140 -5.84 2.95 -2.47
N THR A 141 -6.92 2.66 -3.20
CA THR A 141 -8.02 3.57 -3.50
C THR A 141 -7.58 4.87 -4.16
N LYS A 142 -6.56 5.53 -3.64
CA LYS A 142 -5.99 6.75 -4.18
C LYS A 142 -4.52 6.87 -3.78
N VAL A 143 -3.66 7.15 -4.76
CA VAL A 143 -2.25 7.50 -4.48
C VAL A 143 -2.21 8.90 -3.90
N GLN A 144 -1.71 9.03 -2.67
CA GLN A 144 -1.64 10.31 -1.97
C GLN A 144 -0.51 10.36 -0.94
N GLU A 145 0.07 11.54 -0.77
CA GLU A 145 1.04 11.83 0.29
C GLU A 145 0.29 12.11 1.60
N ILE A 146 0.75 11.48 2.68
CA ILE A 146 0.26 11.68 4.05
C ILE A 146 1.40 12.26 4.85
N ASP A 147 1.27 13.49 5.27
CA ASP A 147 2.22 14.23 6.11
C ASP A 147 1.60 14.63 7.45
N TYR A 148 2.39 15.31 8.29
CA TYR A 148 1.91 15.75 9.60
C TYR A 148 0.73 16.73 9.52
N LYS A 149 0.58 17.51 8.44
CA LYS A 149 -0.49 18.49 8.29
C LYS A 149 -1.83 17.85 7.93
N ASN A 150 -1.80 16.75 7.18
CA ASN A 150 -3.01 16.16 6.60
C ASN A 150 -3.41 14.78 7.14
N TYR A 151 -2.53 14.11 7.94
CA TYR A 151 -2.78 12.71 8.33
C TYR A 151 -4.13 12.51 9.04
N LYS A 152 -4.51 13.40 9.99
CA LYS A 152 -5.79 13.29 10.70
C LYS A 152 -6.99 13.30 9.74
N LYS A 153 -6.98 14.20 8.77
CA LYS A 153 -8.04 14.32 7.75
C LYS A 153 -8.14 13.07 6.86
N ILE A 154 -7.02 12.38 6.63
CA ILE A 154 -6.97 11.21 5.74
C ILE A 154 -7.36 9.94 6.46
N ILE A 155 -6.89 9.73 7.70
CA ILE A 155 -7.05 8.45 8.41
C ILE A 155 -8.27 8.40 9.34
N LEU A 156 -8.91 9.54 9.65
CA LEU A 156 -10.10 9.59 10.53
C LEU A 156 -11.43 9.72 9.74
N LYS A 157 -11.37 9.67 8.40
CA LYS A 157 -12.53 9.48 7.53
C LYS A 157 -12.87 8.00 7.42
#